data_b9caa3aba06900e4d1061b64ca60cb7f
#
_entry.id   b9caa3aba06900e4d1061b64ca60cb7f
#
_cell.length_a   1.000
_cell.length_b   1.000
_cell.length_c   1.000
_cell.angle_alpha   90.00
_cell.angle_beta   90.00
_cell.angle_gamma   90.00
#
_symmetry.space_group_name_H-M   'P 1'
#
loop_
_entity.id
_entity.type
_entity.pdbx_description
1 polymer ?
#
loop_
_entity_poly.entity_id
_entity_poly.type
_entity_poly.pdbx_seq_one_letter_code
_entity_poly.pdbx_strand_id
1 'polypeptide(L)'
;MTYKKIKVPKKGQKISYENGKLNVPDNPVIPYIEGDGIGVDITPPMIKVVDEAVKIAYSGTKKIEWMEVFCGEKATKVYTKDTWLPDETIDALKEYVVSIKGPLTTPVGGGIRSLNVSLRQLLDLYVCLRPIRYFDGVPSPVKKPHCLLYTSPSPRDTG
;
A
#
# COMPACT_ATOMS: atom_id res chain seq x y z
N MET A 1 -5.05 -12.25 14.93
CA MET A 1 -6.36 -11.55 15.08
C MET A 1 -7.36 -12.15 14.11
N THR A 2 -8.64 -12.14 14.44
CA THR A 2 -9.69 -12.63 13.54
C THR A 2 -10.39 -11.41 12.94
N TYR A 3 -10.24 -11.21 11.64
CA TYR A 3 -10.90 -10.14 10.91
C TYR A 3 -12.35 -10.51 10.59
N LYS A 4 -13.25 -9.53 10.54
CA LYS A 4 -14.68 -9.74 10.26
C LYS A 4 -14.97 -9.85 8.76
N LYS A 5 -14.30 -9.04 7.96
CA LYS A 5 -14.53 -8.92 6.52
C LYS A 5 -13.30 -9.23 5.66
N ILE A 6 -12.10 -9.09 6.21
CA ILE A 6 -10.85 -9.38 5.52
C ILE A 6 -10.62 -10.90 5.52
N LYS A 7 -10.33 -11.46 4.34
CA LYS A 7 -10.02 -12.88 4.17
C LYS A 7 -8.52 -13.08 4.13
N VAL A 8 -7.96 -13.67 5.18
CA VAL A 8 -6.54 -14.00 5.25
C VAL A 8 -6.26 -15.26 4.41
N PRO A 9 -5.26 -15.24 3.51
CA PRO A 9 -4.84 -16.41 2.74
C PRO A 9 -4.37 -17.54 3.66
N LYS A 10 -4.84 -18.78 3.40
CA LYS A 10 -4.53 -19.95 4.24
C LYS A 10 -3.08 -20.42 4.14
N LYS A 11 -2.39 -20.13 3.03
CA LYS A 11 -1.04 -20.63 2.73
C LYS A 11 0.08 -19.64 2.98
N GLY A 12 -0.26 -18.39 3.24
CA GLY A 12 0.74 -17.33 3.42
C GLY A 12 1.25 -17.24 4.85
N GLN A 13 2.43 -16.64 4.99
CA GLN A 13 3.06 -16.32 6.26
C GLN A 13 3.29 -14.82 6.37
N LYS A 14 3.30 -14.29 7.60
CA LYS A 14 3.57 -12.87 7.84
C LYS A 14 5.05 -12.56 7.65
N ILE A 15 5.31 -11.38 7.09
CA ILE A 15 6.62 -10.76 7.20
C ILE A 15 6.77 -10.29 8.65
N SER A 16 7.89 -10.58 9.30
CA SER A 16 8.20 -10.11 10.64
C SER A 16 9.43 -9.19 10.65
N TYR A 17 9.47 -8.29 11.63
CA TYR A 17 10.62 -7.42 11.87
C TYR A 17 11.10 -7.65 13.30
N GLU A 18 12.26 -8.28 13.43
CA GLU A 18 12.82 -8.67 14.69
C GLU A 18 14.31 -8.33 14.74
N ASN A 19 14.76 -7.78 15.87
CA ASN A 19 16.18 -7.44 16.10
C ASN A 19 16.82 -6.60 14.96
N GLY A 20 16.07 -5.65 14.42
CA GLY A 20 16.54 -4.79 13.33
C GLY A 20 16.58 -5.45 11.95
N LYS A 21 16.07 -6.67 11.81
CA LYS A 21 16.04 -7.41 10.54
C LYS A 21 14.63 -7.75 10.10
N LEU A 22 14.41 -7.60 8.80
CA LEU A 22 13.17 -8.02 8.16
C LEU A 22 13.29 -9.51 7.80
N ASN A 23 12.38 -10.33 8.31
CA ASN A 23 12.28 -11.74 7.96
C ASN A 23 11.15 -11.94 6.96
N VAL A 24 11.49 -12.30 5.72
CA VAL A 24 10.55 -12.47 4.61
C VAL A 24 10.43 -13.96 4.29
N PRO A 25 9.29 -14.59 4.54
CA PRO A 25 9.07 -15.99 4.20
C PRO A 25 8.97 -16.21 2.67
N ASP A 26 8.99 -17.48 2.25
CA ASP A 26 8.88 -17.83 0.83
C ASP A 26 7.49 -17.53 0.24
N ASN A 27 6.46 -17.54 1.08
CA ASN A 27 5.10 -17.19 0.71
C ASN A 27 4.58 -16.03 1.60
N PRO A 28 5.08 -14.81 1.44
CA PRO A 28 4.65 -13.69 2.26
C PRO A 28 3.20 -13.30 1.94
N VAL A 29 2.41 -13.02 2.99
CA VAL A 29 1.12 -12.36 2.81
C VAL A 29 1.35 -10.87 2.68
N ILE A 30 0.89 -10.29 1.58
CA ILE A 30 0.96 -8.84 1.34
C ILE A 30 -0.46 -8.28 1.24
N PRO A 31 -0.90 -7.46 2.20
CA PRO A 31 -2.13 -6.71 2.09
C PRO A 31 -2.10 -5.74 0.92
N TYR A 32 -3.22 -5.62 0.21
CA TYR A 32 -3.36 -4.57 -0.78
C TYR A 32 -4.73 -3.88 -0.69
N ILE A 33 -4.73 -2.60 -0.96
CA ILE A 33 -5.93 -1.80 -1.18
C ILE A 33 -6.07 -1.61 -2.69
N GLU A 34 -7.16 -2.12 -3.28
CA GLU A 34 -7.41 -1.96 -4.71
C GLU A 34 -7.45 -0.49 -5.12
N GLY A 35 -8.12 0.31 -4.29
CA GLY A 35 -8.28 1.75 -4.52
C GLY A 35 -9.57 2.12 -5.23
N ASP A 36 -9.75 3.42 -5.41
CA ASP A 36 -10.93 4.03 -6.03
C ASP A 36 -10.63 4.45 -7.47
N GLY A 37 -11.68 4.73 -8.24
CA GLY A 37 -11.55 5.21 -9.62
C GLY A 37 -10.75 4.23 -10.48
N ILE A 38 -9.61 4.68 -11.00
CA ILE A 38 -8.71 3.85 -11.83
C ILE A 38 -8.06 2.68 -11.08
N GLY A 39 -8.23 2.59 -9.75
CA GLY A 39 -7.67 1.52 -8.93
C GLY A 39 -8.11 0.13 -9.40
N VAL A 40 -9.36 -0.01 -9.81
CA VAL A 40 -9.93 -1.27 -10.32
C VAL A 40 -9.28 -1.71 -11.64
N ASP A 41 -8.77 -0.76 -12.43
CA ASP A 41 -8.12 -1.05 -13.71
C ASP A 41 -6.64 -1.35 -13.56
N ILE A 42 -5.93 -0.67 -12.64
CA ILE A 42 -4.47 -0.77 -12.51
C ILE A 42 -4.02 -1.86 -11.52
N THR A 43 -4.84 -2.18 -10.52
CA THR A 43 -4.45 -3.17 -9.49
C THR A 43 -4.33 -4.59 -10.02
N PRO A 44 -5.26 -5.12 -10.83
CA PRO A 44 -5.11 -6.47 -11.39
C PRO A 44 -3.89 -6.63 -12.30
N PRO A 45 -3.56 -5.71 -13.23
CA PRO A 45 -2.31 -5.76 -13.98
C PRO A 45 -1.07 -5.68 -13.09
N MET A 46 -1.07 -4.82 -12.05
CA MET A 46 0.03 -4.71 -11.11
C MET A 46 0.31 -6.06 -10.43
N ILE A 47 -0.73 -6.73 -9.91
CA ILE A 47 -0.60 -8.05 -9.28
C ILE A 47 0.04 -9.05 -10.26
N LYS A 48 -0.45 -9.12 -11.51
CA LYS A 48 0.10 -10.02 -12.53
C LYS A 48 1.58 -9.75 -12.83
N VAL A 49 1.95 -8.48 -12.98
CA VAL A 49 3.35 -8.10 -13.25
C VAL A 49 4.25 -8.48 -12.09
N VAL A 50 3.83 -8.21 -10.86
CA VAL A 50 4.60 -8.54 -9.66
C VAL A 50 4.71 -10.07 -9.48
N ASP A 51 3.64 -10.82 -9.68
CA ASP A 51 3.65 -12.27 -9.59
C ASP A 51 4.61 -12.91 -10.61
N GLU A 52 4.58 -12.48 -11.87
CA GLU A 52 5.52 -12.98 -12.89
C GLU A 52 6.97 -12.54 -12.61
N ALA A 53 7.19 -11.34 -12.12
CA ALA A 53 8.52 -10.87 -11.72
C ALA A 53 9.09 -11.74 -10.57
N VAL A 54 8.30 -12.02 -9.54
CA VAL A 54 8.69 -12.90 -8.43
C VAL A 54 8.96 -14.31 -8.91
N LYS A 55 8.10 -14.87 -9.76
CA LYS A 55 8.26 -16.20 -10.34
C LYS A 55 9.55 -16.31 -11.13
N ILE A 56 9.90 -15.34 -11.96
CA ILE A 56 11.14 -15.31 -12.74
C ILE A 56 12.34 -15.15 -11.82
N ALA A 57 12.31 -14.17 -10.91
CA ALA A 57 13.44 -13.86 -10.03
C ALA A 57 13.81 -15.01 -9.08
N TYR A 58 12.83 -15.79 -8.67
CA TYR A 58 13.03 -16.90 -7.73
C TYR A 58 12.79 -18.29 -8.36
N SER A 59 12.78 -18.40 -9.67
CA SER A 59 12.58 -19.67 -10.41
C SER A 59 11.34 -20.46 -9.92
N GLY A 60 10.27 -19.74 -9.56
CA GLY A 60 9.01 -20.32 -9.08
C GLY A 60 9.01 -20.86 -7.66
N THR A 61 10.11 -20.72 -6.90
CA THR A 61 10.21 -21.23 -5.52
C THR A 61 9.50 -20.33 -4.51
N LYS A 62 9.24 -19.08 -4.84
CA LYS A 62 8.55 -18.11 -3.98
C LYS A 62 7.29 -17.58 -4.64
N LYS A 63 6.31 -17.21 -3.81
CA LYS A 63 5.04 -16.69 -4.28
C LYS A 63 4.45 -15.72 -3.27
N ILE A 64 3.90 -14.59 -3.72
CA ILE A 64 3.14 -13.69 -2.86
C ILE A 64 1.71 -14.22 -2.68
N GLU A 65 1.23 -14.22 -1.45
CA GLU A 65 -0.17 -14.47 -1.13
C GLU A 65 -0.85 -13.13 -0.86
N TRP A 66 -1.65 -12.68 -1.82
CA TRP A 66 -2.31 -11.39 -1.77
C TRP A 66 -3.51 -11.40 -0.82
N MET A 67 -3.63 -10.36 0.01
CA MET A 67 -4.73 -10.18 0.95
C MET A 67 -5.40 -8.83 0.71
N GLU A 68 -6.62 -8.85 0.18
CA GLU A 68 -7.37 -7.62 0.00
C GLU A 68 -7.82 -7.03 1.33
N VAL A 69 -7.53 -5.74 1.52
CA VAL A 69 -8.03 -4.92 2.63
C VAL A 69 -8.76 -3.70 2.07
N PHE A 70 -9.75 -3.21 2.78
CA PHE A 70 -10.72 -2.27 2.23
C PHE A 70 -10.49 -0.86 2.75
N CYS A 71 -10.45 0.12 1.83
CA CYS A 71 -10.39 1.54 2.12
C CYS A 71 -11.06 2.31 0.97
N GLY A 72 -11.56 3.50 1.23
CA GLY A 72 -12.22 4.33 0.24
C GLY A 72 -13.64 3.89 -0.09
N GLU A 73 -14.08 4.10 -1.31
CA GLU A 73 -15.44 3.78 -1.76
C GLU A 73 -15.77 2.29 -1.63
N LYS A 74 -14.81 1.40 -1.85
CA LYS A 74 -15.03 -0.04 -1.69
C LYS A 74 -15.32 -0.41 -0.24
N ALA A 75 -14.69 0.25 0.74
CA ALA A 75 -14.97 0.03 2.14
C ALA A 75 -16.42 0.39 2.52
N THR A 76 -16.98 1.47 1.98
CA THR A 76 -18.37 1.86 2.24
C THR A 76 -19.39 0.84 1.73
N LYS A 77 -19.03 0.05 0.73
CA LYS A 77 -19.88 -1.02 0.18
C LYS A 77 -19.76 -2.33 0.98
N VAL A 78 -18.60 -2.61 1.54
CA VAL A 78 -18.30 -3.86 2.26
C VAL A 78 -18.72 -3.77 3.74
N TYR A 79 -18.58 -2.58 4.36
CA TYR A 79 -18.91 -2.35 5.77
C TYR A 79 -20.23 -1.55 5.90
N THR A 80 -20.13 -0.27 6.13
CA THR A 80 -21.28 0.63 6.21
C THR A 80 -21.01 1.87 5.35
N LYS A 81 -22.06 2.56 4.93
CA LYS A 81 -21.99 3.73 4.05
C LYS A 81 -21.03 4.83 4.54
N ASP A 82 -20.83 4.94 5.85
CA ASP A 82 -19.97 5.96 6.46
C ASP A 82 -18.55 5.44 6.79
N THR A 83 -18.27 4.17 6.52
CA THR A 83 -16.97 3.54 6.85
C THR A 83 -16.02 3.62 5.67
N TRP A 84 -15.26 4.71 5.58
CA TRP A 84 -14.25 4.91 4.54
C TRP A 84 -12.91 4.28 4.86
N LEU A 85 -12.57 4.15 6.14
CA LEU A 85 -11.33 3.55 6.62
C LEU A 85 -11.65 2.67 7.84
N PRO A 86 -11.89 1.37 7.64
CA PRO A 86 -12.18 0.44 8.73
C PRO A 86 -10.99 0.24 9.67
N ASP A 87 -11.24 0.12 10.97
CA ASP A 87 -10.18 -0.15 11.95
C ASP A 87 -9.44 -1.46 11.65
N GLU A 88 -10.16 -2.52 11.23
CA GLU A 88 -9.52 -3.79 10.89
C GLU A 88 -8.57 -3.69 9.68
N THR A 89 -8.75 -2.69 8.80
CA THR A 89 -7.79 -2.39 7.73
C THR A 89 -6.50 -1.82 8.32
N ILE A 90 -6.60 -0.88 9.26
CA ILE A 90 -5.43 -0.33 9.96
C ILE A 90 -4.69 -1.43 10.73
N ASP A 91 -5.44 -2.27 11.44
CA ASP A 91 -4.86 -3.40 12.18
C ASP A 91 -4.14 -4.38 11.26
N ALA A 92 -4.74 -4.72 10.11
CA ALA A 92 -4.11 -5.57 9.12
C ALA A 92 -2.83 -4.94 8.54
N LEU A 93 -2.85 -3.65 8.19
CA LEU A 93 -1.69 -2.97 7.65
C LEU A 93 -0.53 -2.90 8.67
N LYS A 94 -0.83 -2.72 9.96
CA LYS A 94 0.17 -2.77 11.04
C LYS A 94 0.71 -4.19 11.24
N GLU A 95 -0.16 -5.18 11.22
CA GLU A 95 0.20 -6.58 11.50
C GLU A 95 1.09 -7.20 10.42
N TYR A 96 0.88 -6.84 9.15
CA TYR A 96 1.60 -7.43 8.02
C TYR A 96 2.80 -6.64 7.52
N VAL A 97 3.11 -5.50 8.13
CA VAL A 97 4.32 -4.68 7.93
C VAL A 97 4.46 -4.06 6.53
N VAL A 98 4.27 -4.85 5.46
CA VAL A 98 4.41 -4.41 4.06
C VAL A 98 3.07 -4.51 3.36
N SER A 99 2.67 -3.46 2.65
CA SER A 99 1.40 -3.43 1.91
C SER A 99 1.51 -2.59 0.65
N ILE A 100 0.60 -2.81 -0.28
CA ILE A 100 0.46 -2.02 -1.51
C ILE A 100 -0.88 -1.30 -1.49
N LYS A 101 -0.87 -0.03 -1.86
CA LYS A 101 -2.07 0.80 -1.87
C LYS A 101 -2.33 1.39 -3.25
N GLY A 102 -3.51 1.13 -3.79
CA GLY A 102 -4.04 1.82 -4.96
C GLY A 102 -4.45 3.28 -4.67
N PRO A 103 -4.90 4.03 -5.67
CA PRO A 103 -5.37 5.41 -5.49
C PRO A 103 -6.60 5.46 -4.58
N LEU A 104 -6.74 6.53 -3.79
CA LEU A 104 -7.90 6.74 -2.93
C LEU A 104 -8.51 8.10 -3.20
N THR A 105 -9.81 8.13 -3.38
CA THR A 105 -10.60 9.36 -3.51
C THR A 105 -10.96 9.88 -2.12
N THR A 106 -10.76 11.18 -1.89
CA THR A 106 -11.27 11.84 -0.69
C THR A 106 -12.57 12.53 -1.05
N PRO A 107 -13.69 12.25 -0.35
CA PRO A 107 -14.97 12.92 -0.60
C PRO A 107 -14.83 14.44 -0.46
N VAL A 108 -15.33 15.17 -1.44
CA VAL A 108 -15.32 16.64 -1.43
C VAL A 108 -16.56 17.14 -0.65
N GLY A 109 -16.34 18.10 0.26
CA GLY A 109 -17.44 18.78 0.98
C GLY A 109 -17.94 18.11 2.26
N GLY A 110 -17.42 16.95 2.64
CA GLY A 110 -17.89 16.21 3.82
C GLY A 110 -17.08 16.43 5.11
N GLY A 111 -16.10 17.33 5.14
CA GLY A 111 -15.21 17.48 6.31
C GLY A 111 -14.33 16.26 6.59
N ILE A 112 -14.33 15.28 5.71
CA ILE A 112 -13.53 14.06 5.85
C ILE A 112 -12.08 14.39 5.49
N ARG A 113 -11.17 14.10 6.42
CA ARG A 113 -9.74 14.22 6.19
C ARG A 113 -9.29 13.28 5.05
N SER A 114 -8.30 13.70 4.27
CA SER A 114 -7.72 12.85 3.24
C SER A 114 -7.36 11.46 3.78
N LEU A 115 -7.91 10.40 3.18
CA LEU A 115 -7.63 9.01 3.57
C LEU A 115 -6.15 8.68 3.48
N ASN A 116 -5.43 9.27 2.50
CA ASN A 116 -3.98 9.10 2.36
C ASN A 116 -3.22 9.71 3.54
N VAL A 117 -3.66 10.87 4.03
CA VAL A 117 -3.06 11.52 5.21
C VAL A 117 -3.38 10.73 6.46
N SER A 118 -4.63 10.30 6.62
CA SER A 118 -5.05 9.46 7.76
C SER A 118 -4.25 8.18 7.86
N LEU A 119 -4.04 7.47 6.74
CA LEU A 119 -3.21 6.26 6.69
C LEU A 119 -1.78 6.53 7.16
N ARG A 120 -1.12 7.59 6.67
CA ARG A 120 0.24 7.93 7.07
C ARG A 120 0.35 8.21 8.57
N GLN A 121 -0.62 8.92 9.12
CA GLN A 121 -0.62 9.27 10.55
C GLN A 121 -0.96 8.08 11.43
N LEU A 122 -2.01 7.30 11.10
CA LEU A 122 -2.44 6.16 11.89
C LEU A 122 -1.42 5.00 11.88
N LEU A 123 -0.64 4.90 10.80
CA LEU A 123 0.45 3.93 10.66
C LEU A 123 1.79 4.47 11.16
N ASP A 124 1.86 5.73 11.59
CA ASP A 124 3.09 6.40 12.04
C ASP A 124 4.25 6.26 11.06
N LEU A 125 4.00 6.55 9.78
CA LEU A 125 4.98 6.38 8.72
C LEU A 125 6.07 7.46 8.82
N TYR A 126 7.31 7.03 8.99
CA TYR A 126 8.47 7.90 9.17
C TYR A 126 8.77 8.81 7.98
N VAL A 127 8.64 8.30 6.74
CA VAL A 127 9.05 9.02 5.53
C VAL A 127 8.14 8.73 4.34
N CYS A 128 7.90 9.74 3.51
CA CYS A 128 7.35 9.58 2.17
C CYS A 128 8.49 9.57 1.15
N LEU A 129 9.02 8.38 0.86
CA LEU A 129 10.13 8.20 -0.07
C LEU A 129 9.63 8.28 -1.52
N ARG A 130 10.12 9.25 -2.28
CA ARG A 130 9.77 9.45 -3.70
C ARG A 130 11.04 9.51 -4.54
N PRO A 131 11.62 8.37 -4.94
CA PRO A 131 12.80 8.36 -5.78
C PRO A 131 12.43 8.89 -7.18
N ILE A 132 13.14 9.93 -7.61
CA ILE A 132 13.02 10.50 -8.95
C ILE A 132 14.28 10.15 -9.71
N ARG A 133 14.14 9.53 -10.86
CA ARG A 133 15.24 9.17 -11.74
C ARG A 133 14.99 9.69 -13.14
N TYR A 134 15.97 10.36 -13.69
CA TYR A 134 15.96 10.72 -15.11
C TYR A 134 16.73 9.68 -15.90
N PHE A 135 16.26 9.42 -17.11
CA PHE A 135 16.90 8.50 -18.03
C PHE A 135 17.76 9.27 -19.03
N ASP A 136 18.85 8.67 -19.50
CA ASP A 136 19.71 9.26 -20.51
C ASP A 136 18.91 9.60 -21.77
N GLY A 137 19.18 10.78 -22.34
CA GLY A 137 18.44 11.29 -23.50
C GLY A 137 17.12 12.02 -23.19
N VAL A 138 16.65 12.01 -21.94
CA VAL A 138 15.49 12.77 -21.51
C VAL A 138 15.94 14.10 -20.90
N PRO A 139 15.55 15.28 -21.45
CA PRO A 139 15.97 16.57 -20.90
C PRO A 139 15.39 16.77 -19.50
N SER A 140 16.24 17.17 -18.56
CA SER A 140 15.82 17.51 -17.20
C SER A 140 15.66 19.04 -17.07
N PRO A 141 14.57 19.51 -16.44
CA PRO A 141 14.40 20.92 -16.14
C PRO A 141 15.30 21.42 -14.99
N VAL A 142 15.99 20.49 -14.30
CA VAL A 142 16.83 20.80 -13.14
C VAL A 142 18.28 20.36 -13.36
N LYS A 143 19.23 21.11 -12.76
CA LYS A 143 20.67 20.87 -12.91
C LYS A 143 21.16 19.58 -12.23
N LYS A 144 20.47 19.10 -11.19
CA LYS A 144 20.80 17.87 -10.46
C LYS A 144 19.58 16.93 -10.49
N PRO A 145 19.37 16.19 -11.59
CA PRO A 145 18.15 15.41 -11.79
C PRO A 145 18.07 14.13 -10.93
N HIS A 146 19.17 13.67 -10.39
CA HIS A 146 19.18 12.49 -9.51
C HIS A 146 19.03 12.94 -8.06
N CYS A 147 17.82 13.12 -7.66
CA CYS A 147 17.41 13.43 -6.30
C CYS A 147 16.00 12.83 -6.13
N LEU A 148 15.54 12.33 -5.07
CA LEU A 148 15.63 12.66 -3.71
C LEU A 148 14.65 11.98 -2.81
N LEU A 149 15.07 12.04 -1.66
CA LEU A 149 14.34 11.80 -0.45
C LEU A 149 13.37 12.94 -0.15
N TYR A 150 12.10 12.66 0.01
CA TYR A 150 11.18 13.50 0.75
C TYR A 150 11.18 13.06 2.21
N THR A 151 11.84 13.83 3.07
CA THR A 151 11.59 13.71 4.50
C THR A 151 10.29 14.42 4.81
N SER A 152 9.33 13.70 5.33
CA SER A 152 8.00 14.16 5.71
C SER A 152 8.03 15.07 6.94
N PRO A 153 6.98 15.87 7.19
CA PRO A 153 5.67 15.79 6.54
C PRO A 153 5.59 16.66 5.28
N SER A 154 4.87 16.15 4.28
CA SER A 154 4.46 16.97 3.15
C SER A 154 3.63 18.14 3.69
N PRO A 155 3.69 19.36 3.11
CA PRO A 155 2.81 20.46 3.49
C PRO A 155 1.31 20.12 3.46
N ARG A 156 0.93 19.06 2.75
CA ARG A 156 -0.43 18.52 2.74
C ARG A 156 -0.75 17.65 3.96
N ASP A 157 0.25 17.25 4.72
CA ASP A 157 0.10 16.36 5.88
C ASP A 157 0.13 17.13 7.21
N THR A 158 0.38 18.45 7.17
CA THR A 158 0.45 19.36 8.32
C THR A 158 -0.82 20.18 8.54
N GLY A 159 -1.96 19.73 8.06
CA GLY A 159 -3.25 20.37 8.28
C GLY A 159 -4.00 19.83 9.50
#